data_e0fac4705eebecb3bf49168ade938bd4
#
_entry.id   e0fac4705eebecb3bf49168ade938bd4
#
_cell.length_a   1.000
_cell.length_b   1.000
_cell.length_c   1.000
_cell.angle_alpha   90.00
_cell.angle_beta   90.00
_cell.angle_gamma   90.00
#
_symmetry.space_group_name_H-M   'P 1'
#
loop_
_entity.id
_entity.type
_entity.pdbx_description
1 polymer ?
#
loop_
_entity_poly.entity_id
_entity_poly.type
_entity_poly.pdbx_seq_one_letter_code
_entity_poly.pdbx_strand_id
1 'polypeptide(L)'
;MLKKRFCLQCDDGTLLAHGSKNLAITMGKLVTTVPAVSGWHCPVCADCQFDKGEGQRYGKALEALRQLANQQRAAAMRSTRKKLGLRQAEAGQIFGGGASAFSEYERGKTQPHKSTVLLLKLLDRHPELLREVLAA
;
A
#
# COMPACT_ATOMS: atom_id res chain seq x y z
N MET A 1 -8.10 -12.64 -38.10
CA MET A 1 -8.77 -11.45 -37.56
C MET A 1 -8.52 -11.37 -36.08
N LEU A 2 -7.96 -10.29 -35.62
CA LEU A 2 -7.88 -9.99 -34.19
C LEU A 2 -9.28 -9.73 -33.66
N LYS A 3 -9.72 -10.51 -32.66
CA LYS A 3 -11.03 -10.27 -32.03
C LYS A 3 -11.02 -8.88 -31.38
N LYS A 4 -12.00 -8.06 -31.68
CA LYS A 4 -12.20 -6.81 -30.98
C LYS A 4 -12.46 -7.11 -29.49
N ARG A 5 -11.77 -6.41 -28.60
CA ARG A 5 -11.97 -6.49 -27.16
C ARG A 5 -12.41 -5.14 -26.62
N PHE A 6 -13.35 -5.17 -25.73
CA PHE A 6 -13.90 -3.97 -25.08
C PHE A 6 -13.41 -3.86 -23.64
N CYS A 7 -13.25 -2.65 -23.17
CA CYS A 7 -12.89 -2.40 -21.78
C CYS A 7 -14.09 -2.68 -20.87
N LEU A 8 -13.90 -3.64 -19.96
CA LEU A 8 -14.93 -4.00 -18.98
C LEU A 8 -15.05 -2.97 -17.86
N GLN A 9 -13.98 -2.20 -17.62
CA GLN A 9 -13.97 -1.18 -16.57
C GLN A 9 -14.73 0.09 -17.01
N CYS A 10 -14.58 0.50 -18.26
CA CYS A 10 -15.32 1.64 -18.80
C CYS A 10 -16.79 1.29 -19.08
N ASP A 11 -17.05 0.07 -19.55
CA ASP A 11 -18.39 -0.47 -19.86
C ASP A 11 -19.23 0.44 -20.79
N ASP A 12 -18.55 1.14 -21.70
CA ASP A 12 -19.15 2.12 -22.62
C ASP A 12 -18.87 1.82 -24.10
N GLY A 13 -18.34 0.62 -24.37
CA GLY A 13 -17.94 0.22 -25.70
C GLY A 13 -16.53 0.66 -26.12
N THR A 14 -15.75 1.22 -25.21
CA THR A 14 -14.34 1.56 -25.47
C THR A 14 -13.54 0.35 -25.91
N LEU A 15 -12.88 0.44 -27.06
CA LEU A 15 -12.05 -0.62 -27.62
C LEU A 15 -10.66 -0.64 -26.97
N LEU A 16 -10.19 -1.83 -26.65
CA LEU A 16 -8.83 -2.06 -26.20
C LEU A 16 -7.88 -2.15 -27.41
N ALA A 17 -6.67 -1.65 -27.24
CA ALA A 17 -5.59 -1.74 -28.21
C ALA A 17 -4.51 -2.70 -27.72
N HIS A 18 -4.12 -3.67 -28.54
CA HIS A 18 -3.03 -4.58 -28.22
C HIS A 18 -1.68 -3.92 -28.45
N GLY A 19 -0.77 -4.08 -27.51
CA GLY A 19 0.59 -3.53 -27.58
C GLY A 19 1.35 -3.69 -26.28
N SER A 20 2.53 -3.11 -26.23
CA SER A 20 3.37 -3.08 -25.03
C SER A 20 3.44 -1.67 -24.48
N LYS A 21 3.23 -1.54 -23.18
CA LYS A 21 3.32 -0.25 -22.47
C LYS A 21 4.04 -0.40 -21.15
N ASN A 22 4.73 0.65 -20.74
CA ASN A 22 5.25 0.75 -19.38
C ASN A 22 4.10 1.06 -18.43
N LEU A 23 3.93 0.23 -17.41
CA LEU A 23 2.87 0.42 -16.42
C LEU A 23 3.48 0.84 -15.09
N ALA A 24 3.06 2.00 -14.60
CA ALA A 24 3.46 2.49 -13.29
C ALA A 24 2.52 1.91 -12.22
N ILE A 25 3.11 1.48 -11.09
CA ILE A 25 2.39 1.08 -9.89
C ILE A 25 2.73 2.09 -8.81
N THR A 26 1.69 2.71 -8.24
CA THR A 26 1.84 3.71 -7.18
C THR A 26 1.22 3.19 -5.90
N MET A 27 1.95 3.33 -4.78
CA MET A 27 1.48 2.96 -3.45
C MET A 27 1.92 4.02 -2.44
N GLY A 28 1.03 4.94 -2.11
CA GLY A 28 1.39 6.14 -1.36
C GLY A 28 2.38 7.00 -2.14
N LYS A 29 3.57 7.19 -1.58
CA LYS A 29 4.68 7.92 -2.24
C LYS A 29 5.62 7.02 -3.05
N LEU A 30 5.44 5.71 -2.95
CA LEU A 30 6.26 4.75 -3.66
C LEU A 30 5.73 4.53 -5.06
N VAL A 31 6.62 4.50 -6.03
CA VAL A 31 6.31 4.24 -7.43
C VAL A 31 7.30 3.22 -7.97
N THR A 32 6.80 2.27 -8.72
CA THR A 32 7.63 1.39 -9.55
C THR A 32 7.06 1.31 -10.95
N THR A 33 7.87 0.97 -11.93
CA THR A 33 7.43 0.82 -13.32
C THR A 33 7.73 -0.58 -13.80
N VAL A 34 6.73 -1.25 -14.36
CA VAL A 34 6.90 -2.52 -15.06
C VAL A 34 7.06 -2.20 -16.54
N PRO A 35 8.24 -2.40 -17.12
CA PRO A 35 8.50 -2.00 -18.50
C PRO A 35 7.86 -2.95 -19.51
N ALA A 36 7.42 -2.41 -20.62
CA ALA A 36 6.98 -3.13 -21.82
C ALA A 36 5.99 -4.27 -21.52
N VAL A 37 4.94 -3.97 -20.76
CA VAL A 37 3.88 -4.95 -20.45
C VAL A 37 3.03 -5.17 -21.69
N SER A 38 3.04 -6.40 -22.20
CA SER A 38 2.25 -6.82 -23.35
C SER A 38 0.82 -7.17 -22.94
N GLY A 39 -0.13 -6.69 -23.70
CA GLY A 39 -1.54 -6.94 -23.45
C GLY A 39 -2.45 -6.02 -24.23
N TRP A 40 -3.72 -6.06 -23.86
CA TRP A 40 -4.76 -5.21 -24.40
C TRP A 40 -5.01 -4.04 -23.46
N HIS A 41 -4.62 -2.85 -23.88
CA HIS A 41 -4.65 -1.64 -23.06
C HIS A 41 -5.85 -0.77 -23.39
N CYS A 42 -6.52 -0.24 -22.37
CA CYS A 42 -7.56 0.74 -22.54
C CYS A 42 -6.96 2.15 -22.71
N PRO A 43 -7.36 2.91 -23.75
CA PRO A 43 -6.85 4.26 -23.94
C PRO A 43 -7.46 5.29 -22.98
N VAL A 44 -8.55 4.93 -22.28
CA VAL A 44 -9.31 5.84 -21.40
C VAL A 44 -8.97 5.65 -19.93
N CYS A 45 -9.17 4.43 -19.39
CA CYS A 45 -8.97 4.15 -17.95
C CYS A 45 -7.63 3.49 -17.62
N ALA A 46 -6.79 3.23 -18.62
CA ALA A 46 -5.50 2.55 -18.49
C ALA A 46 -5.58 1.10 -17.98
N ASP A 47 -6.77 0.48 -17.93
CA ASP A 47 -6.91 -0.93 -17.63
C ASP A 47 -6.19 -1.79 -18.67
N CYS A 48 -5.67 -2.94 -18.25
CA CYS A 48 -4.92 -3.84 -19.11
C CYS A 48 -5.36 -5.27 -18.93
N GLN A 49 -5.72 -5.92 -20.03
CA GLN A 49 -5.88 -7.38 -20.09
C GLN A 49 -4.53 -7.97 -20.51
N PHE A 50 -3.83 -8.57 -19.55
CA PHE A 50 -2.47 -9.06 -19.75
C PHE A 50 -2.39 -10.24 -20.73
N ASP A 51 -1.34 -10.27 -21.55
CA ASP A 51 -0.95 -11.44 -22.28
C ASP A 51 -0.37 -12.50 -21.33
N LYS A 52 -0.22 -13.72 -21.82
CA LYS A 52 0.26 -14.86 -21.01
C LYS A 52 1.60 -14.53 -20.33
N GLY A 53 1.64 -14.69 -19.00
CA GLY A 53 2.83 -14.45 -18.19
C GLY A 53 3.00 -13.01 -17.71
N GLU A 54 2.37 -12.03 -18.35
CA GLU A 54 2.52 -10.63 -18.01
C GLU A 54 1.82 -10.27 -16.70
N GLY A 55 0.67 -10.88 -16.41
CA GLY A 55 -0.02 -10.72 -15.14
C GLY A 55 0.82 -11.18 -13.96
N GLN A 56 1.58 -12.25 -14.10
CA GLN A 56 2.52 -12.73 -13.08
C GLN A 56 3.67 -11.73 -12.86
N ARG A 57 4.23 -11.20 -13.94
CA ARG A 57 5.32 -10.22 -13.90
C ARG A 57 4.86 -8.93 -13.21
N TYR A 58 3.70 -8.43 -13.56
CA TYR A 58 3.07 -7.28 -12.92
C TYR A 58 2.76 -7.56 -11.44
N GLY A 59 2.21 -8.71 -11.12
CA GLY A 59 1.88 -9.13 -9.76
C GLY A 59 3.11 -9.23 -8.85
N LYS A 60 4.25 -9.71 -9.37
CA LYS A 60 5.52 -9.74 -8.63
C LYS A 60 6.02 -8.32 -8.30
N ALA A 61 5.94 -7.41 -9.25
CA ALA A 61 6.32 -6.01 -9.04
C ALA A 61 5.40 -5.33 -8.00
N LEU A 62 4.11 -5.58 -8.09
CA LEU A 62 3.12 -5.08 -7.12
C LEU A 62 3.41 -5.62 -5.70
N GLU A 63 3.70 -6.91 -5.58
CA GLU A 63 4.00 -7.52 -4.28
C GLU A 63 5.31 -6.97 -3.69
N ALA A 64 6.34 -6.81 -4.50
CA ALA A 64 7.60 -6.20 -4.07
C ALA A 64 7.39 -4.78 -3.54
N LEU A 65 6.58 -3.98 -4.23
CA LEU A 65 6.24 -2.62 -3.79
C LEU A 65 5.44 -2.63 -2.48
N ARG A 66 4.50 -3.57 -2.34
CA ARG A 66 3.71 -3.76 -1.12
C ARG A 66 4.59 -4.12 0.08
N GLN A 67 5.54 -5.03 -0.10
CA GLN A 67 6.50 -5.39 0.94
C GLN A 67 7.35 -4.19 1.36
N LEU A 68 7.83 -3.41 0.41
CA LEU A 68 8.59 -2.19 0.70
C LEU A 68 7.75 -1.17 1.47
N ALA A 69 6.49 -0.96 1.07
CA ALA A 69 5.56 -0.08 1.77
C ALA A 69 5.31 -0.54 3.22
N ASN A 70 5.15 -1.85 3.42
CA ASN A 70 4.96 -2.43 4.75
C ASN A 70 6.20 -2.26 5.64
N GLN A 71 7.39 -2.48 5.10
CA GLN A 71 8.65 -2.27 5.82
C GLN A 71 8.82 -0.81 6.25
N GLN A 72 8.53 0.14 5.35
CA GLN A 72 8.60 1.56 5.67
C GLN A 72 7.58 1.96 6.73
N ARG A 73 6.37 1.42 6.67
CA ARG A 73 5.33 1.65 7.67
C ARG A 73 5.75 1.09 9.03
N ALA A 74 6.25 -0.13 9.07
CA ALA A 74 6.72 -0.78 10.29
C ALA A 74 7.86 0.02 10.95
N ALA A 75 8.82 0.48 10.16
CA ALA A 75 9.93 1.31 10.63
C ALA A 75 9.44 2.66 11.16
N ALA A 76 8.49 3.30 10.49
CA ALA A 76 7.89 4.58 10.91
C ALA A 76 7.14 4.41 12.24
N MET A 77 6.37 3.34 12.42
CA MET A 77 5.66 3.05 13.66
C MET A 77 6.63 2.85 14.83
N ARG A 78 7.70 2.11 14.62
CA ARG A 78 8.75 1.90 15.62
C ARG A 78 9.41 3.24 16.00
N SER A 79 9.76 4.04 15.02
CA SER A 79 10.38 5.35 15.23
C SER A 79 9.48 6.27 16.04
N THR A 80 8.20 6.39 15.66
CA THR A 80 7.23 7.21 16.38
C THR A 80 7.02 6.72 17.81
N ARG A 81 6.85 5.41 18.01
CA ARG A 81 6.70 4.83 19.34
C ARG A 81 7.88 5.18 20.23
N LYS A 82 9.10 5.04 19.75
CA LYS A 82 10.31 5.40 20.49
C LYS A 82 10.40 6.89 20.81
N LYS A 83 10.04 7.72 19.85
CA LYS A 83 9.97 9.19 20.02
C LYS A 83 8.99 9.57 21.13
N LEU A 84 7.87 8.85 21.25
CA LEU A 84 6.88 9.06 22.31
C LEU A 84 7.31 8.46 23.65
N GLY A 85 8.44 7.78 23.74
CA GLY A 85 8.94 7.15 24.96
C GLY A 85 8.17 5.91 25.42
N LEU A 86 7.43 5.27 24.52
CA LEU A 86 6.57 4.14 24.83
C LEU A 86 7.26 2.80 24.53
N ARG A 87 7.05 1.82 25.42
CA ARG A 87 7.37 0.43 25.14
C ARG A 87 6.28 -0.19 24.26
N GLN A 88 6.58 -1.29 23.59
CA GLN A 88 5.64 -1.97 22.69
C GLN A 88 4.33 -2.36 23.40
N ALA A 89 4.42 -2.91 24.60
CA ALA A 89 3.24 -3.30 25.38
C ALA A 89 2.36 -2.10 25.76
N GLU A 90 2.99 -0.99 26.18
CA GLU A 90 2.29 0.26 26.51
C GLU A 90 1.57 0.82 25.29
N ALA A 91 2.24 0.86 24.15
CA ALA A 91 1.66 1.35 22.90
C ALA A 91 0.45 0.49 22.48
N GLY A 92 0.52 -0.82 22.61
CA GLY A 92 -0.59 -1.71 22.32
C GLY A 92 -1.81 -1.48 23.22
N GLN A 93 -1.58 -1.16 24.49
CA GLN A 93 -2.66 -0.82 25.42
C GLN A 93 -3.28 0.54 25.12
N ILE A 94 -2.46 1.53 24.78
CA ILE A 94 -2.93 2.90 24.50
C ILE A 94 -3.67 2.98 23.17
N PHE A 95 -3.09 2.43 22.11
CA PHE A 95 -3.60 2.54 20.74
C PHE A 95 -4.48 1.36 20.30
N GLY A 96 -4.61 0.35 21.15
CA GLY A 96 -5.39 -0.84 20.88
C GLY A 96 -4.58 -2.00 20.28
N GLY A 97 -5.21 -3.18 20.29
CA GLY A 97 -4.64 -4.41 19.78
C GLY A 97 -3.96 -5.29 20.83
N GLY A 98 -3.75 -4.78 22.05
CA GLY A 98 -3.15 -5.54 23.16
C GLY A 98 -1.63 -5.50 23.19
N ALA A 99 -1.04 -6.20 24.16
CA ALA A 99 0.38 -6.11 24.50
C ALA A 99 1.34 -6.56 23.38
N SER A 100 0.92 -7.46 22.50
CA SER A 100 1.74 -7.99 21.40
C SER A 100 1.57 -7.24 20.07
N ALA A 101 0.57 -6.38 19.95
CA ALA A 101 0.20 -5.75 18.69
C ALA A 101 1.36 -4.99 18.04
N PHE A 102 2.05 -4.12 18.78
CA PHE A 102 3.14 -3.31 18.24
C PHE A 102 4.38 -4.14 17.87
N SER A 103 4.67 -5.21 18.60
CA SER A 103 5.69 -6.17 18.21
C SER A 103 5.40 -6.77 16.82
N GLU A 104 4.15 -7.11 16.55
CA GLU A 104 3.74 -7.65 15.25
C GLU A 104 3.72 -6.59 14.16
N TYR A 105 3.23 -5.39 14.44
CA TYR A 105 3.24 -4.27 13.49
C TYR A 105 4.65 -3.89 13.07
N GLU A 106 5.57 -3.78 14.02
CA GLU A 106 6.97 -3.38 13.78
C GLU A 106 7.79 -4.46 13.07
N ARG A 107 7.35 -5.73 13.12
CA ARG A 107 7.91 -6.83 12.34
C ARG A 107 7.23 -7.03 10.98
N GLY A 108 6.20 -6.26 10.68
CA GLY A 108 5.44 -6.39 9.44
C GLY A 108 4.54 -7.63 9.36
N LYS A 109 4.31 -8.32 10.49
CA LYS A 109 3.46 -9.53 10.54
C LYS A 109 1.99 -9.24 10.35
N THR A 110 1.49 -8.20 11.00
CA THR A 110 0.11 -7.74 10.92
C THR A 110 0.07 -6.27 10.55
N GLN A 111 -1.05 -5.86 9.96
CA GLN A 111 -1.26 -4.48 9.58
C GLN A 111 -2.12 -3.78 10.64
N PRO A 112 -1.71 -2.61 11.15
CA PRO A 112 -2.55 -1.83 12.04
C PRO A 112 -3.75 -1.26 11.29
N HIS A 113 -4.81 -0.97 12.02
CA HIS A 113 -5.93 -0.22 11.49
C HIS A 113 -5.48 1.14 10.94
N LYS A 114 -6.14 1.61 9.89
CA LYS A 114 -5.84 2.92 9.30
C LYS A 114 -5.91 4.05 10.33
N SER A 115 -6.87 4.00 11.23
CA SER A 115 -7.02 4.97 12.33
C SER A 115 -5.80 5.01 13.25
N THR A 116 -5.25 3.85 13.60
CA THR A 116 -4.02 3.76 14.40
C THR A 116 -2.83 4.38 13.68
N VAL A 117 -2.66 4.11 12.41
CA VAL A 117 -1.59 4.70 11.58
C VAL A 117 -1.73 6.23 11.51
N LEU A 118 -2.94 6.72 11.31
CA LEU A 118 -3.20 8.16 11.23
C LEU A 118 -2.95 8.87 12.56
N LEU A 119 -3.37 8.26 13.68
CA LEU A 119 -3.11 8.79 15.01
C LEU A 119 -1.61 8.85 15.31
N LEU A 120 -0.86 7.81 14.99
CA LEU A 120 0.59 7.82 15.15
C LEU A 120 1.28 8.85 14.27
N LYS A 121 0.81 9.06 13.05
CA LYS A 121 1.33 10.14 12.18
C LYS A 121 1.06 11.53 12.78
N LEU A 122 -0.09 11.71 13.39
CA LEU A 122 -0.42 12.95 14.09
C LEU A 122 0.51 13.18 15.29
N LEU A 123 0.69 12.14 16.10
CA LEU A 123 1.57 12.21 17.29
C LEU A 123 3.05 12.32 16.92
N ASP A 124 3.46 11.83 15.76
CA ASP A 124 4.82 12.06 15.27
C ASP A 124 5.11 13.54 15.02
N ARG A 125 4.12 14.25 14.52
CA ARG A 125 4.21 15.71 14.29
C ARG A 125 3.97 16.53 15.56
N HIS A 126 3.13 16.02 16.45
CA HIS A 126 2.65 16.70 17.66
C HIS A 126 2.77 15.78 18.88
N PRO A 127 4.01 15.44 19.32
CA PRO A 127 4.23 14.52 20.44
C PRO A 127 3.58 14.96 21.75
N GLU A 128 3.40 16.27 21.92
CA GLU A 128 2.77 16.88 23.11
C GLU A 128 1.32 16.44 23.29
N LEU A 129 0.63 16.07 22.20
CA LEU A 129 -0.76 15.60 22.24
C LEU A 129 -0.91 14.20 22.86
N LEU A 130 0.18 13.47 23.10
CA LEU A 130 0.09 12.18 23.77
C LEU A 130 -0.57 12.29 25.14
N ARG A 131 -0.37 13.40 25.85
CA ARG A 131 -1.01 13.64 27.14
C ARG A 131 -2.54 13.66 27.05
N GLU A 132 -3.09 14.21 25.98
CA GLU A 132 -4.53 14.23 25.74
C GLU A 132 -5.07 12.82 25.43
N VAL A 133 -4.31 12.04 24.66
CA VAL A 133 -4.67 10.63 24.37
C VAL A 133 -4.70 9.79 25.65
N LEU A 134 -3.72 9.99 26.53
CA LEU A 134 -3.63 9.28 27.81
C LEU A 134 -4.71 9.68 28.81
N ALA A 135 -5.20 10.92 28.72
CA ALA A 135 -6.24 11.45 29.58
C ALA A 135 -7.67 11.09 29.11
N ALA A 136 -7.80 10.57 27.91
CA ALA A 136 -9.10 10.21 27.32
C ALA A 136 -9.73 8.97 27.97
#